data_2102421edc811607dd9c42164d098872
#
_entry.id   2102421edc811607dd9c42164d098872
#
_cell.length_a   1.000
_cell.length_b   1.000
_cell.length_c   1.000
_cell.angle_alpha   90.00
_cell.angle_beta   90.00
_cell.angle_gamma   90.00
#
_symmetry.space_group_name_H-M   'P 1'
#
loop_
_entity.id
_entity.type
_entity.pdbx_description
1 polymer ?
#
loop_
_entity_poly.entity_id
_entity_poly.type
_entity_poly.pdbx_seq_one_letter_code
_entity_poly.pdbx_strand_id
1 'polypeptide(L)'
;MPQHVPSSLRAVPPRAAPRHPSAPPPQPRRIVFLAHRDLDNPAAGGSELLVDRLADGLTGLGHQVTLLCGGPAAFRDYRVVSAGGSFDHYLRARSAFARRIGDCDLLVEVCNGMPYFAPVWHRGPTLCLVNHVHSDLWAMRFGGPLTPAARLGRRLEQWALTGSAGARGGLLVAVSPSTAHALRAIGVPRDRIRVVHNGVEEPGPRGDRSTEPLFVAVGRLVEYKRIDLLLRLWERVRPVTGGRLVIVGDGPEREQLERLAGPGVEFAGHVSEAEKHRLLCAAWLLLHPSAVEGWGLVVTEAAARETPTVAFDVPGLRDSVVDGETGVLAHGESSFAAAWCTLALSGERRELMGKVARERAARFRWDRTVRQFRAVAAEAVAGWGS
;
A
#
# COMPACT_ATOMS: atom_id res chain seq x y z
N MET A 1 64.86 -48.69 23.19
CA MET A 1 64.01 -47.80 22.37
C MET A 1 62.65 -47.70 22.97
N PRO A 2 62.24 -46.57 23.59
CA PRO A 2 60.93 -46.40 24.14
C PRO A 2 59.99 -45.83 23.12
N GLN A 3 58.77 -46.37 23.04
CA GLN A 3 57.65 -45.98 22.16
C GLN A 3 57.03 -44.68 22.64
N HIS A 4 56.87 -43.74 21.72
CA HIS A 4 56.10 -42.51 21.89
C HIS A 4 54.60 -42.79 21.76
N VAL A 5 53.85 -42.46 22.81
CA VAL A 5 52.38 -42.38 22.76
C VAL A 5 52.03 -40.90 22.58
N PRO A 6 51.22 -40.49 21.58
CA PRO A 6 50.71 -39.13 21.47
C PRO A 6 49.44 -38.97 22.29
N SER A 7 49.52 -38.22 23.37
CA SER A 7 48.41 -37.72 24.15
C SER A 7 47.94 -36.39 23.53
N SER A 8 46.71 -36.36 22.96
CA SER A 8 45.94 -35.13 22.79
C SER A 8 44.45 -35.41 22.61
N LEU A 9 43.79 -35.74 23.73
CA LEU A 9 42.34 -35.58 23.83
C LEU A 9 42.02 -34.10 23.98
N ARG A 10 41.66 -33.41 22.89
CA ARG A 10 41.07 -32.07 22.97
C ARG A 10 39.67 -32.18 23.57
N ALA A 11 39.49 -31.56 24.74
CA ALA A 11 38.19 -31.41 25.37
C ALA A 11 37.20 -30.71 24.44
N VAL A 12 36.09 -31.35 24.16
CA VAL A 12 34.95 -30.74 23.43
C VAL A 12 34.30 -29.72 24.39
N PRO A 13 34.13 -28.45 23.97
CA PRO A 13 33.48 -27.48 24.83
C PRO A 13 32.00 -27.89 25.10
N PRO A 14 31.47 -27.64 26.31
CA PRO A 14 30.11 -28.01 26.66
C PRO A 14 29.13 -27.34 25.69
N ARG A 15 28.17 -28.13 25.19
CA ARG A 15 27.03 -27.65 24.39
C ARG A 15 26.34 -26.55 25.17
N ALA A 16 26.18 -25.38 24.54
CA ALA A 16 25.38 -24.29 25.09
C ALA A 16 23.97 -24.80 25.45
N ALA A 17 23.57 -24.53 26.70
CA ALA A 17 22.23 -24.87 27.16
C ALA A 17 21.17 -24.25 26.23
N PRO A 18 20.04 -24.95 25.98
CA PRO A 18 18.96 -24.40 25.18
C PRO A 18 18.50 -23.08 25.82
N ARG A 19 18.55 -22.01 25.03
CA ARG A 19 17.98 -20.72 25.46
C ARG A 19 16.51 -20.94 25.74
N HIS A 20 16.06 -20.71 26.95
CA HIS A 20 14.64 -20.65 27.27
C HIS A 20 13.97 -19.67 26.27
N PRO A 21 12.79 -20.00 25.74
CA PRO A 21 12.07 -19.05 24.90
C PRO A 21 11.87 -17.76 25.71
N SER A 22 12.44 -16.67 25.23
CA SER A 22 12.25 -15.36 25.83
C SER A 22 10.75 -15.05 25.85
N ALA A 23 10.26 -14.45 26.92
CA ALA A 23 8.88 -14.00 27.00
C ALA A 23 8.53 -13.20 25.75
N PRO A 24 7.30 -13.36 25.21
CA PRO A 24 6.90 -12.61 24.04
C PRO A 24 7.06 -11.10 24.32
N PRO A 25 7.48 -10.32 23.32
CA PRO A 25 7.72 -8.89 23.52
C PRO A 25 6.43 -8.21 24.00
N PRO A 26 6.55 -7.16 24.83
CA PRO A 26 5.40 -6.44 25.36
C PRO A 26 4.58 -5.87 24.21
N GLN A 27 3.26 -6.12 24.24
CA GLN A 27 2.32 -5.61 23.25
C GLN A 27 1.87 -4.19 23.64
N PRO A 28 1.88 -3.21 22.74
CA PRO A 28 1.33 -1.88 23.03
C PRO A 28 -0.17 -1.98 23.29
N ARG A 29 -0.65 -1.38 24.37
CA ARG A 29 -2.09 -1.33 24.68
C ARG A 29 -2.77 -0.19 23.94
N ARG A 30 -2.13 0.98 23.91
CA ARG A 30 -2.64 2.21 23.29
C ARG A 30 -1.80 2.54 22.05
N ILE A 31 -2.42 2.49 20.89
CA ILE A 31 -1.79 2.77 19.61
C ILE A 31 -2.46 3.99 18.99
N VAL A 32 -1.67 4.97 18.57
CA VAL A 32 -2.18 6.15 17.87
C VAL A 32 -1.65 6.20 16.45
N PHE A 33 -2.54 6.25 15.46
CA PHE A 33 -2.19 6.51 14.08
C PHE A 33 -2.29 8.00 13.78
N LEU A 34 -1.26 8.55 13.13
CA LEU A 34 -1.28 9.88 12.51
C LEU A 34 -1.43 9.68 11.01
N ALA A 35 -2.59 9.98 10.44
CA ALA A 35 -2.85 9.82 9.03
C ALA A 35 -3.39 11.09 8.39
N HIS A 36 -3.26 11.19 7.06
CA HIS A 36 -3.67 12.38 6.32
C HIS A 36 -5.16 12.66 6.48
N ARG A 37 -5.99 11.61 6.41
CA ARG A 37 -7.46 11.72 6.46
C ARG A 37 -8.10 10.40 6.90
N ASP A 38 -9.38 10.46 7.21
CA ASP A 38 -10.22 9.28 7.45
C ASP A 38 -10.64 8.63 6.12
N LEU A 39 -11.04 7.35 6.17
CA LEU A 39 -11.49 6.60 4.98
C LEU A 39 -12.76 7.18 4.35
N ASP A 40 -13.68 7.80 5.13
CA ASP A 40 -14.91 8.42 4.60
C ASP A 40 -14.66 9.80 3.95
N ASN A 41 -13.41 10.26 3.92
CA ASN A 41 -13.08 11.46 3.17
C ASN A 41 -13.27 11.20 1.66
N PRO A 42 -13.97 12.05 0.90
CA PRO A 42 -14.19 11.83 -0.54
C PRO A 42 -12.90 11.66 -1.37
N ALA A 43 -11.78 12.15 -0.87
CA ALA A 43 -10.47 11.99 -1.51
C ALA A 43 -9.65 10.82 -0.94
N ALA A 44 -10.26 9.93 -0.14
CA ALA A 44 -9.59 8.74 0.40
C ALA A 44 -9.21 7.76 -0.70
N GLY A 45 -8.25 6.90 -0.40
CA GLY A 45 -7.75 5.87 -1.31
C GLY A 45 -7.17 4.68 -0.55
N GLY A 46 -6.28 3.93 -1.21
CA GLY A 46 -5.71 2.72 -0.63
C GLY A 46 -4.93 2.90 0.68
N SER A 47 -4.34 4.08 0.88
CA SER A 47 -3.64 4.40 2.13
C SER A 47 -4.60 4.49 3.32
N GLU A 48 -5.71 5.17 3.13
CA GLU A 48 -6.75 5.34 4.14
C GLU A 48 -7.43 4.01 4.46
N LEU A 49 -7.70 3.19 3.42
CA LEU A 49 -8.22 1.83 3.61
C LEU A 49 -7.25 0.95 4.42
N LEU A 50 -5.94 1.01 4.14
CA LEU A 50 -4.95 0.28 4.92
C LEU A 50 -4.97 0.68 6.40
N VAL A 51 -5.00 1.98 6.68
CA VAL A 51 -5.04 2.49 8.07
C VAL A 51 -6.31 2.05 8.78
N ASP A 52 -7.46 2.17 8.14
CA ASP A 52 -8.75 1.73 8.66
C ASP A 52 -8.74 0.25 9.02
N ARG A 53 -8.29 -0.61 8.10
CA ARG A 53 -8.22 -2.07 8.32
C ARG A 53 -7.21 -2.47 9.40
N LEU A 54 -6.10 -1.75 9.52
CA LEU A 54 -5.14 -1.96 10.61
C LEU A 54 -5.73 -1.53 11.95
N ALA A 55 -6.38 -0.35 12.00
CA ALA A 55 -6.98 0.18 13.21
C ALA A 55 -8.13 -0.72 13.73
N ASP A 56 -9.03 -1.11 12.84
CA ASP A 56 -10.14 -2.02 13.14
C ASP A 56 -9.63 -3.39 13.61
N GLY A 57 -8.74 -4.01 12.84
CA GLY A 57 -8.18 -5.31 13.18
C GLY A 57 -7.39 -5.33 14.49
N LEU A 58 -6.63 -4.27 14.81
CA LEU A 58 -5.93 -4.13 16.08
C LEU A 58 -6.92 -3.93 17.24
N THR A 59 -8.01 -3.18 17.01
CA THR A 59 -9.09 -3.02 18.00
C THR A 59 -9.76 -4.37 18.29
N GLY A 60 -10.05 -5.15 17.26
CA GLY A 60 -10.55 -6.54 17.41
C GLY A 60 -9.59 -7.48 18.16
N LEU A 61 -8.29 -7.17 18.19
CA LEU A 61 -7.28 -7.88 18.98
C LEU A 61 -7.09 -7.32 20.40
N GLY A 62 -7.94 -6.37 20.83
CA GLY A 62 -7.95 -5.82 22.18
C GLY A 62 -7.03 -4.61 22.41
N HIS A 63 -6.47 -4.00 21.37
CA HIS A 63 -5.75 -2.74 21.48
C HIS A 63 -6.69 -1.54 21.52
N GLN A 64 -6.33 -0.51 22.26
CA GLN A 64 -7.02 0.78 22.24
C GLN A 64 -6.44 1.64 21.12
N VAL A 65 -7.14 1.70 19.99
CA VAL A 65 -6.66 2.42 18.82
C VAL A 65 -7.29 3.81 18.71
N THR A 66 -6.48 4.80 18.37
CA THR A 66 -6.93 6.15 18.05
C THR A 66 -6.35 6.57 16.69
N LEU A 67 -7.19 6.99 15.77
CA LEU A 67 -6.79 7.66 14.53
C LEU A 67 -6.85 9.17 14.75
N LEU A 68 -5.72 9.86 14.59
CA LEU A 68 -5.64 11.32 14.52
C LEU A 68 -5.41 11.72 13.06
N CYS A 69 -6.39 12.40 12.47
CA CYS A 69 -6.37 12.76 11.05
C CYS A 69 -6.86 14.19 10.80
N GLY A 70 -6.78 14.65 9.55
CA GLY A 70 -7.37 15.90 9.08
C GLY A 70 -8.70 15.68 8.38
N GLY A 71 -9.51 16.76 8.31
CA GLY A 71 -10.79 16.78 7.61
C GLY A 71 -11.93 16.08 8.33
N PRO A 72 -13.03 15.82 7.62
CA PRO A 72 -14.16 15.09 8.16
C PRO A 72 -13.78 13.66 8.53
N ALA A 73 -14.43 13.12 9.56
CA ALA A 73 -14.19 11.79 10.07
C ALA A 73 -15.53 11.16 10.48
N ALA A 74 -15.69 9.86 10.21
CA ALA A 74 -16.88 9.11 10.58
C ALA A 74 -16.72 8.38 11.92
N PHE A 75 -17.83 7.86 12.41
CA PHE A 75 -17.84 6.96 13.55
C PHE A 75 -17.21 5.60 13.15
N ARG A 76 -16.36 5.06 14.03
CA ARG A 76 -15.65 3.79 13.88
C ARG A 76 -15.70 3.01 15.19
N ASP A 77 -15.39 1.72 15.14
CA ASP A 77 -15.22 0.90 16.35
C ASP A 77 -13.96 1.28 17.15
N TYR A 78 -13.09 2.08 16.56
CA TYR A 78 -11.95 2.72 17.20
C TYR A 78 -12.15 4.24 17.27
N ARG A 79 -11.42 4.89 18.17
CA ARG A 79 -11.52 6.34 18.38
C ARG A 79 -10.96 7.13 17.20
N VAL A 80 -11.71 8.08 16.66
CA VAL A 80 -11.23 9.03 15.65
C VAL A 80 -11.17 10.45 16.21
N VAL A 81 -10.08 11.16 15.96
CA VAL A 81 -9.83 12.54 16.37
C VAL A 81 -9.47 13.35 15.13
N SER A 82 -10.40 14.19 14.66
CA SER A 82 -10.13 15.12 13.57
C SER A 82 -9.47 16.39 14.09
N ALA A 83 -8.38 16.83 13.46
CA ALA A 83 -7.61 18.01 13.87
C ALA A 83 -7.21 18.87 12.67
N GLY A 84 -8.06 19.83 12.31
CA GLY A 84 -7.82 20.72 11.17
C GLY A 84 -8.39 20.19 9.86
N GLY A 85 -8.01 20.85 8.75
CA GLY A 85 -8.40 20.48 7.39
C GLY A 85 -7.34 19.61 6.70
N SER A 86 -7.37 19.61 5.36
CA SER A 86 -6.51 18.71 4.55
C SER A 86 -4.99 18.98 4.64
N PHE A 87 -4.57 20.19 5.03
CA PHE A 87 -3.13 20.51 5.10
C PHE A 87 -2.68 21.01 6.47
N ASP A 88 -3.49 21.80 7.16
CA ASP A 88 -3.11 22.38 8.45
C ASP A 88 -3.10 21.36 9.60
N HIS A 89 -3.69 20.18 9.41
CA HIS A 89 -3.61 19.08 10.38
C HIS A 89 -2.17 18.62 10.65
N TYR A 90 -1.25 18.70 9.68
CA TYR A 90 0.17 18.39 9.92
C TYR A 90 0.77 19.31 11.00
N LEU A 91 0.44 20.61 10.96
CA LEU A 91 0.88 21.58 11.96
C LEU A 91 0.15 21.42 13.30
N ARG A 92 -1.11 20.97 13.25
CA ARG A 92 -1.96 20.81 14.44
C ARG A 92 -1.79 19.45 15.12
N ALA A 93 -1.24 18.44 14.44
CA ALA A 93 -1.16 17.07 14.94
C ALA A 93 -0.52 16.97 16.33
N ARG A 94 0.65 17.61 16.53
CA ARG A 94 1.33 17.64 17.82
C ARG A 94 0.47 18.22 18.93
N SER A 95 -0.16 19.37 18.69
CA SER A 95 -1.01 20.05 19.69
C SER A 95 -2.33 19.32 19.94
N ALA A 96 -2.89 18.71 18.91
CA ALA A 96 -4.09 17.89 19.05
C ALA A 96 -3.78 16.60 19.82
N PHE A 97 -2.66 15.94 19.53
CA PHE A 97 -2.17 14.80 20.30
C PHE A 97 -2.05 15.17 21.79
N ALA A 98 -1.31 16.23 22.10
CA ALA A 98 -1.04 16.63 23.49
C ALA A 98 -2.32 16.98 24.27
N ARG A 99 -3.31 17.66 23.63
CA ARG A 99 -4.52 18.12 24.31
C ARG A 99 -5.67 17.11 24.35
N ARG A 100 -5.77 16.22 23.36
CA ARG A 100 -6.94 15.35 23.18
C ARG A 100 -6.67 13.87 23.36
N ILE A 101 -5.39 13.45 23.32
CA ILE A 101 -4.95 12.06 23.46
C ILE A 101 -4.02 11.92 24.65
N GLY A 102 -2.97 12.73 24.69
CA GLY A 102 -2.04 12.87 25.83
C GLY A 102 -0.89 11.88 25.80
N ASP A 103 -1.18 10.58 25.75
CA ASP A 103 -0.15 9.53 25.85
C ASP A 103 -0.54 8.27 25.06
N CYS A 104 0.47 7.52 24.58
CA CYS A 104 0.28 6.23 23.91
C CYS A 104 1.56 5.36 24.09
N ASP A 105 1.37 4.05 23.94
CA ASP A 105 2.48 3.10 24.00
C ASP A 105 3.22 3.02 22.65
N LEU A 106 2.52 3.35 21.54
CA LEU A 106 3.09 3.42 20.20
C LEU A 106 2.42 4.51 19.38
N LEU A 107 3.21 5.37 18.77
CA LEU A 107 2.78 6.36 17.79
C LEU A 107 3.16 5.91 16.37
N VAL A 108 2.18 5.69 15.52
CA VAL A 108 2.35 5.28 14.13
C VAL A 108 2.11 6.46 13.22
N GLU A 109 3.13 6.99 12.55
CA GLU A 109 2.91 7.99 11.52
C GLU A 109 2.78 7.34 10.14
N VAL A 110 1.77 7.76 9.38
CA VAL A 110 1.55 7.31 8.01
C VAL A 110 2.15 8.34 7.05
N CYS A 111 3.26 7.96 6.43
CA CYS A 111 3.96 8.86 5.52
C CYS A 111 3.42 8.70 4.08
N ASN A 112 2.73 9.75 3.62
CA ASN A 112 2.25 9.89 2.26
C ASN A 112 2.89 11.15 1.63
N GLY A 113 4.22 11.15 1.52
CA GLY A 113 5.05 12.25 1.03
C GLY A 113 5.44 13.24 2.11
N MET A 114 4.47 13.90 2.77
CA MET A 114 4.77 14.81 3.88
C MET A 114 4.74 14.03 5.21
N PRO A 115 5.85 13.97 5.93
CA PRO A 115 5.91 13.35 7.26
C PRO A 115 5.31 14.26 8.33
N TYR A 116 4.86 13.66 9.45
CA TYR A 116 4.44 14.38 10.66
C TYR A 116 5.61 14.70 11.58
N PHE A 117 6.81 14.21 11.27
CA PHE A 117 8.00 14.34 12.11
C PHE A 117 7.76 13.83 13.54
N ALA A 118 6.98 12.79 13.70
CA ALA A 118 6.62 12.23 15.00
C ALA A 118 7.83 11.95 15.90
N PRO A 119 8.95 11.36 15.42
CA PRO A 119 10.13 11.11 16.25
C PRO A 119 10.79 12.37 16.82
N VAL A 120 10.53 13.55 16.26
CA VAL A 120 11.10 14.82 16.72
C VAL A 120 10.40 15.32 17.99
N TRP A 121 9.08 15.13 18.09
CA TRP A 121 8.28 15.71 19.15
C TRP A 121 7.64 14.69 20.11
N HIS A 122 7.53 13.42 19.71
CA HIS A 122 7.04 12.35 20.57
C HIS A 122 8.22 11.70 21.33
N ARG A 123 8.02 11.44 22.63
CA ARG A 123 9.07 10.89 23.51
C ARG A 123 8.95 9.38 23.74
N GLY A 124 8.01 8.74 23.10
CA GLY A 124 7.76 7.29 23.17
C GLY A 124 8.14 6.56 21.88
N PRO A 125 7.86 5.25 21.82
CA PRO A 125 8.06 4.45 20.62
C PRO A 125 7.33 5.01 19.42
N THR A 126 8.01 5.03 18.26
CA THR A 126 7.42 5.46 16.97
C THR A 126 7.63 4.40 15.92
N LEU A 127 6.66 4.33 14.99
CA LEU A 127 6.70 3.50 13.80
C LEU A 127 6.21 4.32 12.61
N CYS A 128 6.88 4.21 11.47
CA CYS A 128 6.45 4.89 10.26
C CYS A 128 5.90 3.88 9.24
N LEU A 129 4.63 4.04 8.83
CA LEU A 129 3.99 3.27 7.77
C LEU A 129 4.17 4.00 6.44
N VAL A 130 4.86 3.36 5.49
CA VAL A 130 5.23 3.96 4.20
C VAL A 130 4.57 3.20 3.06
N ASN A 131 3.63 3.85 2.37
CA ASN A 131 2.97 3.27 1.20
C ASN A 131 3.88 3.32 -0.04
N HIS A 132 4.55 4.42 -0.27
CA HIS A 132 5.61 4.58 -1.28
C HIS A 132 6.46 5.81 -0.97
N VAL A 133 7.68 5.85 -1.49
CA VAL A 133 8.55 7.01 -1.42
C VAL A 133 8.15 7.99 -2.53
N HIS A 134 7.91 9.24 -2.18
CA HIS A 134 7.33 10.25 -3.09
C HIS A 134 8.35 10.95 -4.00
N SER A 135 9.59 10.47 -4.08
CA SER A 135 10.65 11.14 -4.85
C SER A 135 10.20 11.58 -6.26
N ASP A 136 9.52 10.69 -7.00
CA ASP A 136 9.03 10.98 -8.36
C ASP A 136 7.75 11.82 -8.34
N LEU A 137 6.86 11.61 -7.38
CA LEU A 137 5.63 12.40 -7.24
C LEU A 137 5.91 13.87 -6.89
N TRP A 138 6.97 14.16 -6.13
CA TRP A 138 7.41 15.55 -5.91
C TRP A 138 7.76 16.22 -7.22
N ALA A 139 8.46 15.50 -8.11
CA ALA A 139 8.80 16.01 -9.43
C ALA A 139 7.56 16.27 -10.31
N MET A 140 6.63 15.33 -10.37
CA MET A 140 5.37 15.46 -11.11
C MET A 140 4.55 16.65 -10.60
N ARG A 141 4.34 16.74 -9.28
CA ARG A 141 3.50 17.78 -8.67
C ARG A 141 4.02 19.20 -8.83
N PHE A 142 5.34 19.39 -8.90
CA PHE A 142 5.96 20.71 -8.93
C PHE A 142 6.68 21.03 -10.25
N GLY A 143 6.28 20.38 -11.35
CA GLY A 143 6.74 20.73 -12.70
C GLY A 143 8.19 20.35 -13.00
N GLY A 144 8.70 19.31 -12.33
CA GLY A 144 9.99 18.71 -12.65
C GLY A 144 10.92 18.49 -11.44
N PRO A 145 11.91 17.60 -11.59
CA PRO A 145 12.78 17.16 -10.49
C PRO A 145 13.73 18.25 -9.99
N LEU A 146 13.96 19.29 -10.76
CA LEU A 146 14.93 20.36 -10.46
C LEU A 146 14.28 21.59 -9.81
N THR A 147 12.97 21.64 -9.69
CA THR A 147 12.29 22.79 -9.06
C THR A 147 12.65 22.86 -7.57
N PRO A 148 12.78 24.07 -6.99
CA PRO A 148 13.10 24.25 -5.58
C PRO A 148 12.11 23.51 -4.64
N ALA A 149 10.81 23.55 -4.96
CA ALA A 149 9.76 22.90 -4.20
C ALA A 149 9.89 21.36 -4.21
N ALA A 150 10.16 20.75 -5.39
CA ALA A 150 10.37 19.32 -5.50
C ALA A 150 11.66 18.87 -4.76
N ARG A 151 12.73 19.64 -4.85
CA ARG A 151 13.98 19.38 -4.11
C ARG A 151 13.77 19.47 -2.60
N LEU A 152 13.05 20.48 -2.13
CA LEU A 152 12.73 20.64 -0.71
C LEU A 152 11.88 19.48 -0.20
N GLY A 153 10.80 19.14 -0.92
CA GLY A 153 9.93 18.02 -0.57
C GLY A 153 10.69 16.69 -0.43
N ARG A 154 11.53 16.36 -1.42
CA ARG A 154 12.40 15.16 -1.36
C ARG A 154 13.37 15.18 -0.18
N ARG A 155 14.01 16.32 0.11
CA ARG A 155 14.95 16.44 1.24
C ARG A 155 14.23 16.28 2.57
N LEU A 156 13.06 16.86 2.74
CA LEU A 156 12.26 16.74 3.97
C LEU A 156 11.79 15.30 4.19
N GLU A 157 11.27 14.65 3.13
CA GLU A 157 10.88 13.24 3.18
C GLU A 157 12.09 12.34 3.52
N GLN A 158 13.20 12.50 2.80
CA GLN A 158 14.42 11.74 3.07
C GLN A 158 14.93 11.96 4.50
N TRP A 159 15.00 13.23 4.96
CA TRP A 159 15.44 13.55 6.31
C TRP A 159 14.56 12.88 7.38
N ALA A 160 13.24 12.87 7.19
CA ALA A 160 12.31 12.24 8.12
C ALA A 160 12.44 10.71 8.14
N LEU A 161 12.53 10.09 6.96
CA LEU A 161 12.55 8.62 6.83
C LEU A 161 13.91 8.00 7.20
N THR A 162 15.03 8.67 6.90
CA THR A 162 16.36 8.15 7.23
C THR A 162 16.68 8.20 8.72
N GLY A 163 15.89 8.91 9.53
CA GLY A 163 16.07 8.98 10.96
C GLY A 163 17.08 10.03 11.40
N SER A 164 17.48 10.95 10.50
CA SER A 164 18.18 12.19 10.92
C SER A 164 17.32 13.00 11.89
N ALA A 165 16.04 12.71 11.93
CA ALA A 165 15.10 13.15 12.95
C ALA A 165 15.34 12.52 14.33
N GLY A 166 16.50 11.88 14.54
CA GLY A 166 16.95 11.49 15.85
C GLY A 166 17.67 10.13 15.87
N ALA A 167 18.69 10.02 16.70
CA ALA A 167 19.38 8.78 17.05
C ALA A 167 18.43 7.69 17.64
N ARG A 168 17.14 7.97 17.68
CA ARG A 168 16.04 7.13 18.15
C ARG A 168 15.12 6.68 17.02
N GLY A 169 15.63 6.58 15.78
CA GLY A 169 14.82 6.24 14.61
C GLY A 169 14.04 4.95 14.78
N GLY A 170 12.72 5.07 14.82
CA GLY A 170 11.80 3.94 14.91
C GLY A 170 11.86 3.02 13.68
N LEU A 171 11.17 1.88 13.75
CA LEU A 171 11.02 0.98 12.62
C LEU A 171 10.16 1.63 11.53
N LEU A 172 10.38 1.21 10.28
CA LEU A 172 9.56 1.57 9.14
C LEU A 172 8.86 0.31 8.60
N VAL A 173 7.57 0.41 8.35
CA VAL A 173 6.79 -0.60 7.65
C VAL A 173 6.61 -0.18 6.21
N ALA A 174 7.19 -0.95 5.29
CA ALA A 174 6.98 -0.82 3.86
C ALA A 174 5.86 -1.77 3.42
N VAL A 175 4.94 -1.31 2.58
CA VAL A 175 3.81 -2.13 2.09
C VAL A 175 4.24 -3.17 1.04
N SER A 176 5.44 -3.03 0.49
CA SER A 176 5.96 -3.91 -0.55
C SER A 176 7.50 -4.01 -0.55
N PRO A 177 8.08 -5.06 -1.14
CA PRO A 177 9.52 -5.14 -1.41
C PRO A 177 10.05 -3.96 -2.22
N SER A 178 9.31 -3.46 -3.20
CA SER A 178 9.68 -2.27 -3.99
C SER A 178 9.73 -1.02 -3.11
N THR A 179 8.76 -0.81 -2.21
CA THR A 179 8.80 0.29 -1.24
C THR A 179 9.99 0.15 -0.29
N ALA A 180 10.30 -1.08 0.17
CA ALA A 180 11.48 -1.33 1.00
C ALA A 180 12.79 -1.06 0.24
N HIS A 181 12.83 -1.38 -1.06
CA HIS A 181 13.97 -1.04 -1.93
C HIS A 181 14.13 0.48 -2.07
N ALA A 182 13.05 1.21 -2.34
CA ALA A 182 13.06 2.67 -2.45
C ALA A 182 13.52 3.33 -1.14
N LEU A 183 13.09 2.84 0.03
CA LEU A 183 13.55 3.31 1.33
C LEU A 183 15.06 3.12 1.51
N ARG A 184 15.60 1.97 1.11
CA ARG A 184 17.06 1.73 1.13
C ARG A 184 17.81 2.67 0.19
N ALA A 185 17.26 2.90 -0.99
CA ALA A 185 17.87 3.79 -1.98
C ALA A 185 18.01 5.24 -1.50
N ILE A 186 17.13 5.70 -0.61
CA ILE A 186 17.23 7.02 0.01
C ILE A 186 18.07 7.02 1.31
N GLY A 187 18.65 5.87 1.71
CA GLY A 187 19.56 5.77 2.84
C GLY A 187 18.98 5.21 4.14
N VAL A 188 17.78 4.63 4.12
CA VAL A 188 17.23 3.97 5.32
C VAL A 188 17.96 2.64 5.57
N PRO A 189 18.50 2.39 6.78
CA PRO A 189 19.15 1.14 7.14
C PRO A 189 18.21 -0.07 7.01
N ARG A 190 18.74 -1.19 6.51
CA ARG A 190 17.94 -2.40 6.23
C ARG A 190 17.28 -2.98 7.49
N ASP A 191 17.97 -2.96 8.59
CA ASP A 191 17.53 -3.47 9.91
C ASP A 191 16.34 -2.69 10.47
N ARG A 192 16.10 -1.46 10.02
CA ARG A 192 14.94 -0.64 10.39
C ARG A 192 13.71 -0.87 9.53
N ILE A 193 13.80 -1.64 8.44
CA ILE A 193 12.68 -1.83 7.50
C ILE A 193 12.04 -3.19 7.73
N ARG A 194 10.71 -3.20 7.83
CA ARG A 194 9.88 -4.40 7.84
C ARG A 194 8.89 -4.33 6.68
N VAL A 195 8.67 -5.44 5.98
CA VAL A 195 7.68 -5.50 4.90
C VAL A 195 6.41 -6.15 5.44
N VAL A 196 5.30 -5.40 5.37
CA VAL A 196 3.96 -5.90 5.69
C VAL A 196 3.05 -5.56 4.52
N HIS A 197 2.67 -6.58 3.77
CA HIS A 197 1.82 -6.39 2.60
C HIS A 197 0.41 -5.97 2.99
N ASN A 198 -0.21 -5.17 2.11
CA ASN A 198 -1.63 -4.86 2.23
C ASN A 198 -2.46 -6.13 2.09
N GLY A 199 -3.56 -6.18 2.82
CA GLY A 199 -4.51 -7.28 2.75
C GLY A 199 -5.52 -7.10 1.61
N VAL A 200 -6.25 -8.17 1.35
CA VAL A 200 -7.42 -8.19 0.49
C VAL A 200 -8.55 -8.92 1.24
N GLU A 201 -9.78 -8.52 0.97
CA GLU A 201 -10.95 -9.23 1.49
C GLU A 201 -11.03 -10.65 0.92
N GLU A 202 -11.44 -11.60 1.76
CA GLU A 202 -11.77 -12.93 1.26
C GLU A 202 -12.81 -12.82 0.16
N PRO A 203 -12.53 -13.38 -1.02
CA PRO A 203 -13.53 -13.38 -2.07
C PRO A 203 -14.75 -14.17 -1.59
N GLY A 204 -15.89 -13.53 -1.66
CA GLY A 204 -17.18 -14.22 -1.57
C GLY A 204 -17.36 -15.25 -2.69
N PRO A 205 -18.57 -15.82 -2.84
CA PRO A 205 -18.88 -16.67 -3.97
C PRO A 205 -18.48 -16.01 -5.29
N ARG A 206 -18.04 -16.80 -6.28
CA ARG A 206 -17.71 -16.30 -7.60
C ARG A 206 -18.94 -15.61 -8.18
N GLY A 207 -18.82 -14.32 -8.47
CA GLY A 207 -19.86 -13.58 -9.21
C GLY A 207 -19.83 -13.92 -10.69
N ASP A 208 -20.91 -13.55 -11.38
CA ASP A 208 -21.05 -13.79 -12.81
C ASP A 208 -20.10 -12.91 -13.63
N ARG A 209 -19.34 -13.55 -14.51
CA ARG A 209 -18.52 -12.87 -15.50
C ARG A 209 -19.42 -12.28 -16.59
N SER A 210 -19.15 -11.06 -17.03
CA SER A 210 -19.87 -10.46 -18.16
C SER A 210 -19.76 -11.34 -19.41
N THR A 211 -20.85 -11.51 -20.13
CA THR A 211 -20.89 -12.21 -21.42
C THR A 211 -20.23 -11.38 -22.52
N GLU A 212 -20.27 -10.07 -22.39
CA GLU A 212 -19.60 -9.13 -23.29
C GLU A 212 -18.29 -8.62 -22.69
N PRO A 213 -17.31 -8.19 -23.53
CA PRO A 213 -16.07 -7.64 -23.04
C PRO A 213 -16.30 -6.45 -22.10
N LEU A 214 -15.94 -6.62 -20.83
CA LEU A 214 -15.99 -5.59 -19.82
C LEU A 214 -14.58 -5.36 -19.25
N PHE A 215 -14.09 -4.15 -19.41
CA PHE A 215 -12.82 -3.71 -18.89
C PHE A 215 -13.05 -2.68 -17.78
N VAL A 216 -12.32 -2.81 -16.67
CA VAL A 216 -12.51 -1.93 -15.51
C VAL A 216 -11.19 -1.28 -15.14
N ALA A 217 -11.21 0.01 -14.88
CA ALA A 217 -10.13 0.75 -14.24
C ALA A 217 -10.66 1.36 -12.94
N VAL A 218 -9.92 1.21 -11.83
CA VAL A 218 -10.35 1.70 -10.51
C VAL A 218 -9.25 2.54 -9.87
N GLY A 219 -9.60 3.73 -9.42
CA GLY A 219 -8.68 4.60 -8.71
C GLY A 219 -9.07 6.06 -8.74
N ARG A 220 -8.31 6.89 -8.02
CA ARG A 220 -8.50 8.34 -8.08
C ARG A 220 -8.16 8.88 -9.46
N LEU A 221 -8.94 9.82 -9.95
CA LEU A 221 -8.71 10.46 -11.24
C LEU A 221 -7.70 11.60 -11.08
N VAL A 222 -6.41 11.22 -11.08
CA VAL A 222 -5.24 12.11 -10.94
C VAL A 222 -4.16 11.72 -11.95
N GLU A 223 -3.32 12.65 -12.34
CA GLU A 223 -2.33 12.55 -13.42
C GLU A 223 -1.51 11.25 -13.41
N TYR A 224 -0.93 10.87 -12.28
CA TYR A 224 -0.08 9.68 -12.22
C TYR A 224 -0.84 8.34 -12.37
N LYS A 225 -2.18 8.35 -12.32
CA LYS A 225 -3.03 7.18 -12.63
C LYS A 225 -3.23 7.00 -14.14
N ARG A 226 -2.91 8.01 -14.96
CA ARG A 226 -2.84 7.95 -16.42
C ARG A 226 -4.11 7.41 -17.08
N ILE A 227 -5.28 7.82 -16.59
CA ILE A 227 -6.55 7.42 -17.20
C ILE A 227 -6.71 8.04 -18.61
N ASP A 228 -6.15 9.23 -18.84
CA ASP A 228 -6.04 9.86 -20.15
C ASP A 228 -5.39 8.93 -21.20
N LEU A 229 -4.29 8.28 -20.81
CA LEU A 229 -3.64 7.29 -21.66
C LEU A 229 -4.56 6.08 -21.95
N LEU A 230 -5.25 5.60 -20.90
CA LEU A 230 -6.17 4.48 -21.08
C LEU A 230 -7.28 4.80 -22.09
N LEU A 231 -7.81 6.03 -22.06
CA LEU A 231 -8.80 6.50 -23.04
C LEU A 231 -8.24 6.53 -24.46
N ARG A 232 -7.02 7.06 -24.66
CA ARG A 232 -6.34 7.03 -25.97
C ARG A 232 -6.10 5.61 -26.49
N LEU A 233 -5.73 4.68 -25.60
CA LEU A 233 -5.56 3.27 -25.99
C LEU A 233 -6.88 2.61 -26.31
N TRP A 234 -7.96 2.96 -25.62
CA TRP A 234 -9.30 2.44 -25.88
C TRP A 234 -9.78 2.70 -27.30
N GLU A 235 -9.51 3.87 -27.87
CA GLU A 235 -9.83 4.19 -29.27
C GLU A 235 -9.24 3.18 -30.26
N ARG A 236 -8.07 2.62 -29.94
CA ARG A 236 -7.36 1.64 -30.77
C ARG A 236 -7.75 0.20 -30.44
N VAL A 237 -8.09 -0.09 -29.18
CA VAL A 237 -8.41 -1.44 -28.70
C VAL A 237 -9.86 -1.80 -28.97
N ARG A 238 -10.80 -0.86 -28.80
CA ARG A 238 -12.23 -1.12 -28.96
C ARG A 238 -12.64 -1.68 -30.32
N PRO A 239 -12.12 -1.20 -31.45
CA PRO A 239 -12.45 -1.79 -32.78
C PRO A 239 -12.06 -3.27 -32.87
N VAL A 240 -11.10 -3.74 -32.11
CA VAL A 240 -10.61 -5.14 -32.11
C VAL A 240 -11.36 -6.00 -31.11
N THR A 241 -11.66 -5.47 -29.94
CA THR A 241 -12.20 -6.27 -28.81
C THR A 241 -13.71 -6.10 -28.62
N GLY A 242 -14.26 -5.00 -29.10
CA GLY A 242 -15.61 -4.57 -28.74
C GLY A 242 -15.76 -4.20 -27.25
N GLY A 243 -16.97 -4.25 -26.74
CA GLY A 243 -17.29 -4.12 -25.33
C GLY A 243 -17.29 -2.70 -24.79
N ARG A 244 -17.07 -2.58 -23.46
CA ARG A 244 -17.11 -1.31 -22.74
C ARG A 244 -15.97 -1.22 -21.71
N LEU A 245 -15.57 0.03 -21.44
CA LEU A 245 -14.59 0.41 -20.44
C LEU A 245 -15.28 1.18 -19.32
N VAL A 246 -15.28 0.65 -18.10
CA VAL A 246 -15.84 1.29 -16.91
C VAL A 246 -14.71 1.86 -16.04
N ILE A 247 -14.76 3.15 -15.78
CA ILE A 247 -13.81 3.88 -14.95
C ILE A 247 -14.49 4.18 -13.61
N VAL A 248 -13.95 3.59 -12.54
CA VAL A 248 -14.46 3.71 -11.17
C VAL A 248 -13.56 4.60 -10.36
N GLY A 249 -14.14 5.60 -9.73
CA GLY A 249 -13.46 6.58 -8.91
C GLY A 249 -13.73 8.00 -9.33
N ASP A 250 -13.14 8.93 -8.58
CA ASP A 250 -13.30 10.37 -8.79
C ASP A 250 -11.98 11.11 -8.59
N GLY A 251 -11.91 12.36 -8.98
CA GLY A 251 -10.73 13.19 -8.79
C GLY A 251 -10.74 14.45 -9.64
N PRO A 252 -9.72 15.31 -9.45
CA PRO A 252 -9.66 16.61 -10.12
C PRO A 252 -9.62 16.55 -11.65
N GLU A 253 -9.24 15.41 -12.23
CA GLU A 253 -9.17 15.27 -13.70
C GLU A 253 -10.48 14.76 -14.33
N ARG A 254 -11.51 14.45 -13.53
CA ARG A 254 -12.73 13.84 -14.01
C ARG A 254 -13.33 14.56 -15.21
N GLU A 255 -13.56 15.84 -15.09
CA GLU A 255 -14.19 16.65 -16.15
C GLU A 255 -13.38 16.64 -17.45
N GLN A 256 -12.05 16.71 -17.34
CA GLN A 256 -11.16 16.62 -18.50
C GLN A 256 -11.21 15.23 -19.15
N LEU A 257 -11.22 14.17 -18.35
CA LEU A 257 -11.26 12.79 -18.82
C LEU A 257 -12.60 12.46 -19.48
N GLU A 258 -13.71 12.96 -18.94
CA GLU A 258 -15.04 12.79 -19.55
C GLU A 258 -15.11 13.46 -20.94
N ARG A 259 -14.46 14.61 -21.14
CA ARG A 259 -14.34 15.24 -22.48
C ARG A 259 -13.50 14.45 -23.47
N LEU A 260 -12.54 13.66 -22.99
CA LEU A 260 -11.70 12.78 -23.82
C LEU A 260 -12.32 11.42 -24.08
N ALA A 261 -13.40 11.09 -23.40
CA ALA A 261 -14.03 9.77 -23.49
C ALA A 261 -14.70 9.53 -24.84
N GLY A 262 -14.31 8.46 -25.47
CA GLY A 262 -14.95 7.97 -26.71
C GLY A 262 -16.11 7.00 -26.43
N PRO A 263 -16.75 6.47 -27.49
CA PRO A 263 -17.84 5.52 -27.36
C PRO A 263 -17.46 4.29 -26.50
N GLY A 264 -18.41 3.82 -25.68
CA GLY A 264 -18.24 2.64 -24.84
C GLY A 264 -17.44 2.88 -23.56
N VAL A 265 -17.12 4.14 -23.23
CA VAL A 265 -16.55 4.53 -21.94
C VAL A 265 -17.66 4.98 -21.00
N GLU A 266 -17.58 4.51 -19.74
CA GLU A 266 -18.51 4.86 -18.67
C GLU A 266 -17.72 5.30 -17.43
N PHE A 267 -18.07 6.46 -16.87
CA PHE A 267 -17.52 6.94 -15.59
C PHE A 267 -18.54 6.66 -14.48
N ALA A 268 -18.28 5.62 -13.69
CA ALA A 268 -19.15 5.21 -12.60
C ALA A 268 -19.05 6.11 -11.35
N GLY A 269 -18.02 6.97 -11.29
CA GLY A 269 -17.77 7.79 -10.11
C GLY A 269 -17.39 6.97 -8.87
N HIS A 270 -17.64 7.53 -7.70
CA HIS A 270 -17.51 6.79 -6.44
C HIS A 270 -18.62 5.73 -6.35
N VAL A 271 -18.24 4.49 -6.17
CA VAL A 271 -19.17 3.38 -5.96
C VAL A 271 -18.95 2.76 -4.57
N SER A 272 -19.95 2.04 -4.06
CA SER A 272 -19.79 1.26 -2.84
C SER A 272 -18.77 0.12 -3.03
N GLU A 273 -18.19 -0.38 -1.93
CA GLU A 273 -17.31 -1.57 -1.97
C GLU A 273 -18.00 -2.77 -2.62
N ALA A 274 -19.29 -2.99 -2.31
CA ALA A 274 -20.07 -4.07 -2.91
C ALA A 274 -20.18 -3.91 -4.44
N GLU A 275 -20.44 -2.71 -4.94
CA GLU A 275 -20.51 -2.43 -6.36
C GLU A 275 -19.13 -2.54 -7.04
N LYS A 276 -18.07 -2.02 -6.41
CA LYS A 276 -16.69 -2.23 -6.89
C LYS A 276 -16.38 -3.72 -7.04
N HIS A 277 -16.75 -4.52 -6.03
CA HIS A 277 -16.53 -5.95 -6.05
C HIS A 277 -17.35 -6.65 -7.17
N ARG A 278 -18.60 -6.22 -7.37
CA ARG A 278 -19.44 -6.74 -8.45
C ARG A 278 -18.84 -6.44 -9.82
N LEU A 279 -18.36 -5.21 -10.03
CA LEU A 279 -17.69 -4.80 -11.26
C LEU A 279 -16.41 -5.58 -11.51
N LEU A 280 -15.58 -5.78 -10.46
CA LEU A 280 -14.36 -6.59 -10.58
C LEU A 280 -14.66 -8.07 -10.88
N CYS A 281 -15.73 -8.65 -10.31
CA CYS A 281 -16.17 -10.00 -10.65
C CYS A 281 -16.61 -10.11 -12.12
N ALA A 282 -17.38 -9.14 -12.59
CA ALA A 282 -17.92 -9.12 -13.95
C ALA A 282 -16.86 -8.79 -15.01
N ALA A 283 -15.80 -8.08 -14.64
CA ALA A 283 -14.78 -7.61 -15.58
C ALA A 283 -13.95 -8.74 -16.19
N TRP A 284 -13.67 -8.66 -17.47
CA TRP A 284 -12.72 -9.54 -18.15
C TRP A 284 -11.29 -9.23 -17.74
N LEU A 285 -10.97 -7.93 -17.58
CA LEU A 285 -9.65 -7.44 -17.19
C LEU A 285 -9.78 -6.22 -16.26
N LEU A 286 -8.88 -6.14 -15.28
CA LEU A 286 -8.53 -4.89 -14.64
C LEU A 286 -7.43 -4.20 -15.46
N LEU A 287 -7.59 -2.92 -15.75
CA LEU A 287 -6.61 -2.10 -16.45
C LEU A 287 -6.01 -1.10 -15.47
N HIS A 288 -4.70 -1.15 -15.28
CA HIS A 288 -4.03 -0.35 -14.26
C HIS A 288 -2.83 0.43 -14.85
N PRO A 289 -3.08 1.57 -15.51
CA PRO A 289 -2.05 2.32 -16.25
C PRO A 289 -1.18 3.22 -15.38
N SER A 290 -1.23 3.10 -14.05
CA SER A 290 -0.50 3.97 -13.11
C SER A 290 1.00 4.05 -13.41
N ALA A 291 1.56 5.26 -13.34
CA ALA A 291 3.00 5.52 -13.44
C ALA A 291 3.72 5.28 -12.10
N VAL A 292 3.01 5.42 -10.99
CA VAL A 292 3.56 5.23 -9.64
C VAL A 292 2.56 4.44 -8.80
N GLU A 293 3.06 3.40 -8.12
CA GLU A 293 2.25 2.59 -7.21
C GLU A 293 3.12 2.00 -6.09
N GLY A 294 2.57 1.94 -4.87
CA GLY A 294 3.26 1.28 -3.75
C GLY A 294 2.98 -0.21 -3.66
N TRP A 295 1.74 -0.62 -4.02
CA TRP A 295 1.29 -2.01 -4.02
C TRP A 295 0.23 -2.27 -5.10
N GLY A 296 -0.79 -1.43 -5.19
CA GLY A 296 -1.95 -1.65 -6.05
C GLY A 296 -3.00 -2.54 -5.38
N LEU A 297 -3.67 -2.03 -4.33
CA LEU A 297 -4.73 -2.77 -3.63
C LEU A 297 -5.78 -3.32 -4.59
N VAL A 298 -6.22 -2.52 -5.56
CA VAL A 298 -7.22 -2.95 -6.55
C VAL A 298 -6.73 -4.12 -7.41
N VAL A 299 -5.44 -4.27 -7.62
CA VAL A 299 -4.86 -5.42 -8.35
C VAL A 299 -5.10 -6.71 -7.56
N THR A 300 -4.84 -6.69 -6.26
CA THR A 300 -5.11 -7.86 -5.40
C THR A 300 -6.60 -8.09 -5.19
N GLU A 301 -7.41 -7.04 -5.17
CA GLU A 301 -8.88 -7.14 -5.13
C GLU A 301 -9.44 -7.80 -6.40
N ALA A 302 -8.95 -7.41 -7.58
CA ALA A 302 -9.30 -8.04 -8.85
C ALA A 302 -8.83 -9.50 -8.92
N ALA A 303 -7.58 -9.74 -8.52
CA ALA A 303 -6.98 -11.07 -8.44
C ALA A 303 -7.81 -12.02 -7.56
N ALA A 304 -8.25 -11.57 -6.38
CA ALA A 304 -9.14 -12.34 -5.50
C ALA A 304 -10.46 -12.74 -6.17
N ARG A 305 -10.86 -12.06 -7.24
CA ARG A 305 -12.09 -12.29 -8.02
C ARG A 305 -11.82 -12.95 -9.37
N GLU A 306 -10.65 -13.56 -9.52
CA GLU A 306 -10.21 -14.21 -10.76
C GLU A 306 -10.16 -13.25 -11.97
N THR A 307 -9.95 -11.96 -11.72
CA THR A 307 -9.82 -10.95 -12.78
C THR A 307 -8.36 -10.59 -12.96
N PRO A 308 -7.74 -11.02 -14.07
CA PRO A 308 -6.35 -10.73 -14.33
C PRO A 308 -6.15 -9.23 -14.66
N THR A 309 -4.95 -8.74 -14.39
CA THR A 309 -4.61 -7.34 -14.55
C THR A 309 -3.67 -7.12 -15.73
N VAL A 310 -3.92 -6.08 -16.53
CA VAL A 310 -2.92 -5.48 -17.42
C VAL A 310 -2.44 -4.19 -16.77
N ALA A 311 -1.15 -4.09 -16.49
CA ALA A 311 -0.55 -2.95 -15.78
C ALA A 311 0.78 -2.54 -16.43
N PHE A 312 1.27 -1.33 -16.13
CA PHE A 312 2.64 -0.98 -16.46
C PHE A 312 3.63 -1.63 -15.50
N ASP A 313 4.84 -1.93 -16.01
CA ASP A 313 5.95 -2.45 -15.24
C ASP A 313 6.58 -1.35 -14.39
N VAL A 314 5.94 -1.04 -13.26
CA VAL A 314 6.44 -0.08 -12.27
C VAL A 314 6.61 -0.74 -10.90
N PRO A 315 7.47 -0.18 -10.03
CA PRO A 315 7.60 -0.63 -8.65
C PRO A 315 6.23 -0.76 -7.96
N GLY A 316 6.05 -1.71 -7.08
CA GLY A 316 4.76 -2.00 -6.42
C GLY A 316 3.82 -2.84 -7.29
N LEU A 317 3.65 -2.56 -8.57
CA LEU A 317 2.89 -3.44 -9.47
C LEU A 317 3.67 -4.73 -9.80
N ARG A 318 5.00 -4.67 -9.88
CA ARG A 318 5.88 -5.86 -9.92
C ARG A 318 5.74 -6.77 -8.69
N ASP A 319 5.36 -6.20 -7.56
CA ASP A 319 5.16 -6.97 -6.33
C ASP A 319 3.76 -7.61 -6.27
N SER A 320 2.75 -6.96 -6.82
CA SER A 320 1.36 -7.43 -6.80
C SER A 320 1.00 -8.32 -8.01
N VAL A 321 1.60 -8.08 -9.18
CA VAL A 321 1.40 -8.87 -10.41
C VAL A 321 2.63 -9.76 -10.65
N VAL A 322 2.41 -11.03 -10.96
CA VAL A 322 3.42 -11.93 -11.53
C VAL A 322 3.22 -11.93 -13.03
N ASP A 323 4.18 -11.35 -13.77
CA ASP A 323 4.08 -11.19 -15.20
C ASP A 323 3.90 -12.52 -15.94
N GLY A 324 2.91 -12.58 -16.83
CA GLY A 324 2.56 -13.78 -17.58
C GLY A 324 1.75 -14.83 -16.81
N GLU A 325 1.67 -14.75 -15.46
CA GLU A 325 0.98 -15.72 -14.62
C GLU A 325 -0.32 -15.16 -14.01
N THR A 326 -0.28 -13.99 -13.35
CA THR A 326 -1.45 -13.39 -12.67
C THR A 326 -1.97 -12.16 -13.39
N GLY A 327 -1.26 -11.70 -14.40
CA GLY A 327 -1.52 -10.52 -15.20
C GLY A 327 -0.38 -10.30 -16.18
N VAL A 328 -0.37 -9.15 -16.84
CA VAL A 328 0.69 -8.75 -17.76
C VAL A 328 1.25 -7.39 -17.34
N LEU A 329 2.58 -7.31 -17.24
CA LEU A 329 3.33 -6.09 -16.99
C LEU A 329 3.87 -5.53 -18.31
N ALA A 330 3.35 -4.40 -18.73
CA ALA A 330 3.70 -3.75 -19.99
C ALA A 330 4.82 -2.72 -19.80
N HIS A 331 5.82 -2.71 -20.69
CA HIS A 331 6.92 -1.75 -20.65
C HIS A 331 6.66 -0.45 -21.44
N GLY A 332 5.51 -0.33 -22.10
CA GLY A 332 5.12 0.84 -22.88
C GLY A 332 3.69 0.76 -23.39
N GLU A 333 3.23 1.83 -24.03
CA GLU A 333 1.84 1.96 -24.51
C GLU A 333 1.46 0.88 -25.52
N SER A 334 2.34 0.57 -26.47
CA SER A 334 2.10 -0.45 -27.48
C SER A 334 1.99 -1.84 -26.87
N SER A 335 2.86 -2.20 -25.93
CA SER A 335 2.80 -3.49 -25.24
C SER A 335 1.59 -3.59 -24.32
N PHE A 336 1.15 -2.48 -23.70
CA PHE A 336 -0.08 -2.44 -22.91
C PHE A 336 -1.31 -2.72 -23.78
N ALA A 337 -1.45 -2.03 -24.93
CA ALA A 337 -2.54 -2.26 -25.87
C ALA A 337 -2.53 -3.69 -26.44
N ALA A 338 -1.36 -4.22 -26.79
CA ALA A 338 -1.19 -5.58 -27.27
C ALA A 338 -1.62 -6.63 -26.23
N ALA A 339 -1.18 -6.46 -24.97
CA ALA A 339 -1.58 -7.32 -23.86
C ALA A 339 -3.10 -7.27 -23.62
N TRP A 340 -3.67 -6.07 -23.65
CA TRP A 340 -5.11 -5.87 -23.52
C TRP A 340 -5.87 -6.63 -24.62
N CYS A 341 -5.55 -6.42 -25.91
CA CYS A 341 -6.17 -7.13 -27.02
C CYS A 341 -5.98 -8.65 -26.90
N THR A 342 -4.77 -9.12 -26.64
CA THR A 342 -4.47 -10.55 -26.55
C THR A 342 -5.31 -11.23 -25.47
N LEU A 343 -5.39 -10.65 -24.28
CA LEU A 343 -6.18 -11.21 -23.20
C LEU A 343 -7.69 -11.05 -23.45
N ALA A 344 -8.14 -9.98 -24.08
CA ALA A 344 -9.54 -9.81 -24.45
C ALA A 344 -10.01 -10.89 -25.43
N LEU A 345 -9.18 -11.29 -26.39
CA LEU A 345 -9.51 -12.28 -27.42
C LEU A 345 -9.30 -13.75 -26.98
N SER A 346 -8.61 -13.99 -25.86
CA SER A 346 -8.35 -15.35 -25.36
C SER A 346 -9.04 -15.62 -24.02
N GLY A 347 -10.26 -16.20 -24.06
CA GLY A 347 -11.01 -16.58 -22.86
C GLY A 347 -10.26 -17.57 -21.98
N GLU A 348 -9.70 -18.62 -22.58
CA GLU A 348 -8.94 -19.66 -21.88
C GLU A 348 -7.76 -19.07 -21.10
N ARG A 349 -6.96 -18.20 -21.75
CA ARG A 349 -5.81 -17.57 -21.12
C ARG A 349 -6.23 -16.66 -19.95
N ARG A 350 -7.32 -15.90 -20.11
CA ARG A 350 -7.88 -15.07 -19.03
C ARG A 350 -8.32 -15.90 -17.84
N GLU A 351 -9.02 -17.02 -18.08
CA GLU A 351 -9.51 -17.89 -17.01
C GLU A 351 -8.37 -18.56 -16.26
N LEU A 352 -7.37 -19.08 -16.96
CA LEU A 352 -6.18 -19.67 -16.33
C LEU A 352 -5.46 -18.64 -15.48
N MET A 353 -5.17 -17.48 -16.06
CA MET A 353 -4.48 -16.39 -15.36
C MET A 353 -5.29 -15.88 -14.16
N GLY A 354 -6.61 -15.78 -14.27
CA GLY A 354 -7.49 -15.41 -13.18
C GLY A 354 -7.46 -16.39 -12.01
N LYS A 355 -7.45 -17.70 -12.27
CA LYS A 355 -7.31 -18.74 -11.22
C LYS A 355 -6.00 -18.61 -10.46
N VAL A 356 -4.88 -18.50 -11.18
CA VAL A 356 -3.55 -18.31 -10.58
C VAL A 356 -3.49 -17.00 -9.78
N ALA A 357 -4.10 -15.92 -10.29
CA ALA A 357 -4.20 -14.64 -9.60
C ALA A 357 -4.95 -14.78 -8.26
N ARG A 358 -6.07 -15.50 -8.22
CA ARG A 358 -6.84 -15.77 -7.00
C ARG A 358 -6.03 -16.57 -5.97
N GLU A 359 -5.32 -17.62 -6.41
CA GLU A 359 -4.45 -18.41 -5.52
C GLU A 359 -3.35 -17.55 -4.89
N ARG A 360 -2.78 -16.63 -5.67
CA ARG A 360 -1.81 -15.67 -5.17
C ARG A 360 -2.44 -14.68 -4.18
N ALA A 361 -3.60 -14.10 -4.52
CA ALA A 361 -4.31 -13.13 -3.67
C ALA A 361 -4.66 -13.71 -2.30
N ALA A 362 -4.97 -15.00 -2.21
CA ALA A 362 -5.25 -15.69 -0.95
C ALA A 362 -4.09 -15.64 0.07
N ARG A 363 -2.87 -15.30 -0.38
CA ARG A 363 -1.71 -15.10 0.50
C ARG A 363 -1.72 -13.75 1.21
N PHE A 364 -2.53 -12.78 0.73
CA PHE A 364 -2.58 -11.39 1.18
C PHE A 364 -3.92 -11.10 1.87
N ARG A 365 -4.14 -11.69 3.04
CA ARG A 365 -5.38 -11.51 3.81
C ARG A 365 -5.21 -10.42 4.86
N TRP A 366 -6.25 -9.64 5.13
CA TRP A 366 -6.23 -8.59 6.15
C TRP A 366 -5.86 -9.12 7.54
N ASP A 367 -6.37 -10.28 7.94
CA ASP A 367 -6.04 -10.91 9.22
C ASP A 367 -4.54 -11.21 9.36
N ARG A 368 -3.88 -11.61 8.27
CA ARG A 368 -2.42 -11.80 8.23
C ARG A 368 -1.68 -10.48 8.29
N THR A 369 -2.13 -9.47 7.54
CA THR A 369 -1.56 -8.11 7.55
C THR A 369 -1.60 -7.53 8.95
N VAL A 370 -2.74 -7.59 9.63
CA VAL A 370 -2.91 -7.11 11.01
C VAL A 370 -1.99 -7.84 11.98
N ARG A 371 -1.92 -9.18 11.90
CA ARG A 371 -0.99 -9.95 12.77
C ARG A 371 0.47 -9.61 12.53
N GLN A 372 0.89 -9.44 11.28
CA GLN A 372 2.26 -9.03 10.95
C GLN A 372 2.56 -7.62 11.45
N PHE A 373 1.64 -6.68 11.22
CA PHE A 373 1.78 -5.32 11.71
C PHE A 373 1.86 -5.26 13.24
N ARG A 374 1.01 -6.03 13.95
CA ARG A 374 1.05 -6.15 15.40
C ARG A 374 2.41 -6.66 15.92
N ALA A 375 3.01 -7.64 15.22
CA ALA A 375 4.34 -8.15 15.58
C ALA A 375 5.42 -7.06 15.44
N VAL A 376 5.37 -6.27 14.37
CA VAL A 376 6.29 -5.13 14.17
C VAL A 376 6.03 -4.02 15.20
N ALA A 377 4.78 -3.77 15.57
CA ALA A 377 4.42 -2.82 16.63
C ALA A 377 5.02 -3.23 17.98
N ALA A 378 4.95 -4.52 18.33
CA ALA A 378 5.58 -5.06 19.53
C ALA A 378 7.11 -4.94 19.49
N GLU A 379 7.72 -5.22 18.33
CA GLU A 379 9.17 -5.05 18.13
C GLU A 379 9.59 -3.58 18.32
N ALA A 380 8.82 -2.63 17.79
CA ALA A 380 9.08 -1.20 17.93
C ALA A 380 9.05 -0.74 19.40
N VAL A 381 8.12 -1.27 20.20
CA VAL A 381 8.02 -0.97 21.62
C VAL A 381 9.16 -1.62 22.41
N ALA A 382 9.48 -2.88 22.13
CA ALA A 382 10.56 -3.60 22.82
C ALA A 382 11.95 -3.01 22.53
N GLY A 383 12.18 -2.51 21.31
CA GLY A 383 13.43 -1.87 20.92
C GLY A 383 13.58 -0.40 21.39
N TRP A 384 12.57 0.15 22.02
CA TRP A 384 12.61 1.52 22.50
C TRP A 384 13.30 1.59 23.86
N GLY A 385 14.50 2.18 23.91
CA GLY A 385 15.27 2.35 25.15
C GLY A 385 16.36 1.29 25.38
N SER A 386 16.54 0.35 24.43
CA SER A 386 17.64 -0.62 24.41
C SER A 386 18.91 -0.02 23.68
#